data_5d7c35252562c2f615da391f3a151f70
#
_entry.id   5d7c35252562c2f615da391f3a151f70
#
_cell.length_a   1.000
_cell.length_b   1.000
_cell.length_c   1.000
_cell.angle_alpha   90.00
_cell.angle_beta   90.00
_cell.angle_gamma   90.00
#
_symmetry.space_group_name_H-M   'P 1'
#
loop_
_entity.id
_entity.type
_entity.pdbx_description
1 polymer ?
#
loop_
_entity_poly.entity_id
_entity_poly.type
_entity_poly.pdbx_seq_one_letter_code
_entity_poly.pdbx_strand_id
1 'polypeptide(L)'
;MAQAGTTDLTPSIRWILAGLSLSMLLSSIGTSIANVSLPTLAQAFDASFQQVQWVVIAYLVTITTVIVSVGRLGDMTGRRRLLLVGVFLFTVASVLCGVAPTLWLLIAARAAQGLGAAIMMALTMAFVGETVPKSQVGSAMGLLGTMSAIGTALGPSLGGMLISEFSWR
;
A
#
# COMPACT_ATOMS: atom_id res chain seq x y z
N MET A 1 34.47 17.77 -20.78
CA MET A 1 33.56 18.12 -19.67
C MET A 1 32.15 17.97 -20.22
N ALA A 2 31.53 16.81 -19.97
CA ALA A 2 30.15 16.57 -20.36
C ALA A 2 29.25 17.29 -19.34
N GLN A 3 28.48 18.27 -19.80
CA GLN A 3 27.39 18.85 -19.03
C GLN A 3 26.38 17.74 -18.75
N ALA A 4 26.32 17.30 -17.51
CA ALA A 4 25.19 16.52 -17.01
C ALA A 4 23.97 17.45 -17.11
N GLY A 5 23.24 17.37 -18.23
CA GLY A 5 21.97 18.03 -18.38
C GLY A 5 21.04 17.47 -17.32
N THR A 6 20.78 18.25 -16.31
CA THR A 6 19.62 18.06 -15.41
C THR A 6 18.39 18.22 -16.28
N THR A 7 17.93 17.13 -16.89
CA THR A 7 16.61 17.10 -17.53
C THR A 7 15.61 17.20 -16.39
N ASP A 8 15.21 18.43 -16.08
CA ASP A 8 14.20 18.67 -15.06
C ASP A 8 12.92 17.91 -15.44
N LEU A 9 12.45 17.10 -14.51
CA LEU A 9 11.16 16.43 -14.65
C LEU A 9 10.08 17.48 -14.91
N THR A 10 9.28 17.28 -15.94
CA THR A 10 8.15 18.18 -16.20
C THR A 10 7.22 18.24 -14.98
N PRO A 11 6.56 19.38 -14.73
CA PRO A 11 5.64 19.49 -13.59
C PRO A 11 4.62 18.36 -13.51
N SER A 12 4.12 17.88 -14.66
CA SER A 12 3.19 16.76 -14.73
C SER A 12 3.79 15.45 -14.18
N ILE A 13 5.04 15.13 -14.53
CA ILE A 13 5.73 13.91 -14.04
C ILE A 13 5.96 14.01 -12.54
N ARG A 14 6.30 15.20 -12.01
CA ARG A 14 6.49 15.42 -10.56
C ARG A 14 5.21 15.14 -9.78
N TRP A 15 4.05 15.60 -10.26
CA TRP A 15 2.76 15.31 -9.61
C TRP A 15 2.38 13.83 -9.68
N ILE A 16 2.66 13.17 -10.80
CA ILE A 16 2.46 11.72 -10.92
C ILE A 16 3.33 10.99 -9.91
N LEU A 17 4.62 11.27 -9.84
CA LEU A 17 5.53 10.64 -8.88
C LEU A 17 5.12 10.92 -7.42
N ALA A 18 4.65 12.12 -7.10
CA ALA A 18 4.14 12.44 -5.77
C ALA A 18 2.93 11.58 -5.39
N GLY A 19 1.96 11.43 -6.30
CA GLY A 19 0.80 10.56 -6.08
C GLY A 19 1.17 9.09 -5.93
N LEU A 20 2.08 8.58 -6.78
CA LEU A 20 2.57 7.21 -6.71
C LEU A 20 3.37 6.95 -5.42
N SER A 21 4.19 7.92 -5.00
CA SER A 21 4.95 7.86 -3.74
C SER A 21 4.02 7.81 -2.53
N LEU A 22 2.97 8.61 -2.53
CA LEU A 22 1.95 8.59 -1.47
C LEU A 22 1.21 7.25 -1.42
N SER A 23 0.90 6.67 -2.58
CA SER A 23 0.27 5.35 -2.66
C SER A 23 1.16 4.25 -2.07
N MET A 24 2.47 4.28 -2.35
CA MET A 24 3.45 3.35 -1.77
C MET A 24 3.58 3.52 -0.26
N LEU A 25 3.66 4.77 0.20
CA LEU A 25 3.73 5.11 1.63
C LEU A 25 2.49 4.55 2.38
N LEU A 26 1.29 4.84 1.88
CA LEU A 26 0.03 4.39 2.50
C LEU A 26 -0.07 2.87 2.58
N SER A 27 0.28 2.16 1.50
CA SER A 27 0.27 0.69 1.48
C SER A 27 1.24 0.10 2.51
N SER A 28 2.43 0.70 2.64
CA SER A 28 3.47 0.25 3.58
C SER A 28 3.11 0.54 5.04
N ILE A 29 2.55 1.71 5.34
CA ILE A 29 2.04 2.05 6.68
C ILE A 29 0.94 1.07 7.07
N GLY A 30 -0.03 0.79 6.18
CA GLY A 30 -1.13 -0.12 6.45
C GLY A 30 -0.67 -1.55 6.81
N THR A 31 0.39 -2.04 6.18
CA THR A 31 0.99 -3.34 6.51
C THR A 31 1.70 -3.30 7.86
N SER A 32 2.47 -2.25 8.10
CA SER A 32 3.32 -2.14 9.28
C SER A 32 2.51 -1.91 10.57
N ILE A 33 1.49 -1.06 10.54
CA ILE A 33 0.57 -0.85 11.67
C ILE A 33 -0.12 -2.15 12.07
N ALA A 34 -0.57 -2.95 11.11
CA ALA A 34 -1.27 -4.20 11.38
C ALA A 34 -0.41 -5.18 12.20
N ASN A 35 0.90 -5.25 11.95
CA ASN A 35 1.80 -6.11 12.71
C ASN A 35 1.91 -5.72 14.19
N VAL A 36 1.95 -4.42 14.47
CA VAL A 36 2.03 -3.91 15.84
C VAL A 36 0.71 -4.08 16.59
N SER A 37 -0.40 -4.05 15.87
CA SER A 37 -1.74 -4.18 16.45
C SER A 37 -2.12 -5.62 16.84
N LEU A 38 -1.37 -6.64 16.42
CA LEU A 38 -1.73 -8.05 16.65
C LEU A 38 -2.02 -8.40 18.14
N PRO A 39 -1.19 -8.01 19.13
CA PRO A 39 -1.49 -8.31 20.52
C PRO A 39 -2.79 -7.65 21.02
N THR A 40 -3.02 -6.41 20.60
CA THR A 40 -4.24 -5.66 20.97
C THR A 40 -5.49 -6.27 20.33
N LEU A 41 -5.37 -6.72 19.07
CA LEU A 41 -6.45 -7.41 18.37
C LEU A 41 -6.78 -8.76 19.01
N ALA A 42 -5.78 -9.51 19.49
CA ALA A 42 -5.99 -10.77 20.21
C ALA A 42 -6.84 -10.54 21.48
N GLN A 43 -6.56 -9.51 22.23
CA GLN A 43 -7.34 -9.14 23.42
C GLN A 43 -8.73 -8.62 23.05
N ALA A 44 -8.83 -7.74 22.05
CA ALA A 44 -10.09 -7.10 21.66
C ALA A 44 -11.12 -8.07 21.09
N PHE A 45 -10.68 -9.13 20.42
CA PHE A 45 -11.54 -10.15 19.81
C PHE A 45 -11.60 -11.45 20.61
N ASP A 46 -10.96 -11.52 21.80
CA ASP A 46 -10.82 -12.74 22.60
C ASP A 46 -10.37 -13.94 21.74
N ALA A 47 -9.34 -13.72 20.93
CA ALA A 47 -8.85 -14.65 19.93
C ALA A 47 -7.40 -15.04 20.20
N SER A 48 -7.04 -16.26 19.75
CA SER A 48 -5.65 -16.70 19.84
C SER A 48 -4.74 -15.88 18.93
N PHE A 49 -3.47 -15.77 19.33
CA PHE A 49 -2.47 -15.06 18.51
C PHE A 49 -2.38 -15.64 17.08
N GLN A 50 -2.55 -16.95 16.93
CA GLN A 50 -2.57 -17.62 15.62
C GLN A 50 -3.76 -17.19 14.76
N GLN A 51 -4.92 -16.93 15.35
CA GLN A 51 -6.09 -16.45 14.62
C GLN A 51 -5.91 -15.02 14.14
N VAL A 52 -5.37 -14.13 14.98
CA VAL A 52 -5.15 -12.72 14.58
C VAL A 52 -4.03 -12.56 13.56
N GLN A 53 -3.08 -13.48 13.48
CA GLN A 53 -2.08 -13.47 12.42
C GLN A 53 -2.69 -13.51 11.00
N TRP A 54 -3.87 -14.11 10.85
CA TRP A 54 -4.58 -14.11 9.57
C TRP A 54 -4.95 -12.71 9.07
N VAL A 55 -5.01 -11.72 9.94
CA VAL A 55 -5.21 -10.30 9.56
C VAL A 55 -4.07 -9.81 8.66
N VAL A 56 -2.84 -10.22 8.95
CA VAL A 56 -1.66 -9.88 8.15
C VAL A 56 -1.50 -10.84 6.97
N ILE A 57 -1.67 -12.13 7.21
CA ILE A 57 -1.50 -13.18 6.19
C ILE A 57 -2.48 -12.97 5.03
N ALA A 58 -3.76 -12.73 5.31
CA ALA A 58 -4.77 -12.50 4.28
C ALA A 58 -4.42 -11.34 3.34
N TYR A 59 -3.92 -10.24 3.90
CA TYR A 59 -3.44 -9.09 3.14
C TYR A 59 -2.24 -9.45 2.24
N LEU A 60 -1.21 -10.11 2.81
CA LEU A 60 0.00 -10.47 2.07
C LEU A 60 -0.27 -11.53 0.99
N VAL A 61 -1.06 -12.56 1.29
CA VAL A 61 -1.43 -13.60 0.32
C VAL A 61 -2.18 -12.97 -0.84
N THR A 62 -3.12 -12.06 -0.59
CA THR A 62 -3.85 -11.37 -1.66
C THR A 62 -2.91 -10.56 -2.54
N ILE A 63 -1.99 -9.78 -1.97
CA ILE A 63 -1.02 -9.01 -2.75
C ILE A 63 -0.18 -9.94 -3.62
N THR A 64 0.44 -10.95 -3.03
CA THR A 64 1.39 -11.82 -3.74
C THR A 64 0.71 -12.63 -4.85
N THR A 65 -0.53 -13.05 -4.64
CA THR A 65 -1.27 -13.83 -5.64
C THR A 65 -1.76 -12.98 -6.81
N VAL A 66 -2.19 -11.75 -6.54
CA VAL A 66 -2.90 -10.93 -7.53
C VAL A 66 -1.96 -9.98 -8.29
N ILE A 67 -0.82 -9.59 -7.73
CA ILE A 67 0.05 -8.54 -8.27
C ILE A 67 0.47 -8.79 -9.72
N VAL A 68 0.74 -10.04 -10.09
CA VAL A 68 1.15 -10.42 -11.46
C VAL A 68 -0.02 -10.27 -12.44
N SER A 69 -1.23 -10.67 -12.01
CA SER A 69 -2.43 -10.61 -12.84
C SER A 69 -2.91 -9.17 -13.08
N VAL A 70 -2.68 -8.28 -12.14
CA VAL A 70 -3.05 -6.86 -12.23
C VAL A 70 -2.30 -6.16 -13.37
N GLY A 71 -1.04 -6.49 -13.61
CA GLY A 71 -0.27 -5.91 -14.72
C GLY A 71 -0.98 -6.13 -16.06
N ARG A 72 -1.39 -7.36 -16.34
CA ARG A 72 -2.15 -7.71 -17.55
C ARG A 72 -3.51 -7.04 -17.61
N LEU A 73 -4.22 -7.01 -16.48
CA LEU A 73 -5.53 -6.37 -16.40
C LEU A 73 -5.43 -4.85 -16.67
N GLY A 74 -4.37 -4.20 -16.20
CA GLY A 74 -4.10 -2.80 -16.47
C GLY A 74 -3.92 -2.48 -17.95
N ASP A 75 -3.26 -3.38 -18.68
CA ASP A 75 -3.06 -3.24 -20.14
C ASP A 75 -4.39 -3.36 -20.91
N MET A 76 -5.33 -4.18 -20.44
CA MET A 76 -6.63 -4.41 -21.09
C MET A 76 -7.68 -3.35 -20.74
N THR A 77 -7.74 -2.89 -19.51
CA THR A 77 -8.81 -2.01 -18.99
C THR A 77 -8.41 -0.54 -18.92
N GLY A 78 -7.12 -0.26 -19.09
CA GLY A 78 -6.55 1.06 -18.95
C GLY A 78 -6.02 1.31 -17.53
N ARG A 79 -4.70 1.48 -17.42
CA ARG A 79 -3.95 1.58 -16.16
C ARG A 79 -4.48 2.67 -15.22
N ARG A 80 -4.85 3.86 -15.76
CA ARG A 80 -5.38 4.95 -14.94
C ARG A 80 -6.70 4.59 -14.26
N ARG A 81 -7.62 3.96 -15.00
CA ARG A 81 -8.92 3.54 -14.45
C ARG A 81 -8.72 2.48 -13.38
N LEU A 82 -7.89 1.50 -13.66
CA LEU A 82 -7.61 0.41 -12.71
C LEU A 82 -6.90 0.94 -11.45
N LEU A 83 -5.99 1.91 -11.57
CA LEU A 83 -5.36 2.55 -10.40
C LEU A 83 -6.39 3.25 -9.51
N LEU A 84 -7.33 4.00 -10.10
CA LEU A 84 -8.41 4.65 -9.34
C LEU A 84 -9.30 3.62 -8.62
N VAL A 85 -9.61 2.50 -9.27
CA VAL A 85 -10.34 1.39 -8.65
C VAL A 85 -9.53 0.80 -7.49
N GLY A 86 -8.21 0.63 -7.65
CA GLY A 86 -7.33 0.15 -6.59
C GLY A 86 -7.31 1.07 -5.36
N VAL A 87 -7.17 2.39 -5.59
CA VAL A 87 -7.22 3.40 -4.52
C VAL A 87 -8.59 3.40 -3.82
N PHE A 88 -9.68 3.38 -4.58
CA PHE A 88 -11.03 3.33 -4.03
C PHE A 88 -11.24 2.07 -3.18
N LEU A 89 -10.89 0.90 -3.71
CA LEU A 89 -11.00 -0.37 -3.02
C LEU A 89 -10.16 -0.39 -1.73
N PHE A 90 -8.92 0.09 -1.80
CA PHE A 90 -8.04 0.20 -0.63
C PHE A 90 -8.65 1.10 0.44
N THR A 91 -9.20 2.25 0.06
CA THR A 91 -9.82 3.21 0.98
C THR A 91 -11.07 2.62 1.64
N VAL A 92 -11.98 2.04 0.86
CA VAL A 92 -13.20 1.41 1.39
C VAL A 92 -12.85 0.25 2.32
N ALA A 93 -11.92 -0.60 1.92
CA ALA A 93 -11.47 -1.72 2.76
C ALA A 93 -10.79 -1.23 4.04
N SER A 94 -10.05 -0.11 4.00
CA SER A 94 -9.46 0.50 5.20
C SER A 94 -10.53 0.96 6.20
N VAL A 95 -11.60 1.59 5.70
CA VAL A 95 -12.75 1.97 6.54
C VAL A 95 -13.41 0.72 7.14
N LEU A 96 -13.63 -0.32 6.32
CA LEU A 96 -14.20 -1.58 6.81
C LEU A 96 -13.33 -2.25 7.87
N CYS A 97 -12.01 -2.18 7.75
CA CYS A 97 -11.10 -2.65 8.81
C CYS A 97 -11.33 -1.89 10.13
N GLY A 98 -11.51 -0.57 10.07
CA GLY A 98 -11.73 0.26 11.27
C GLY A 98 -13.06 0.01 11.97
N VAL A 99 -14.11 -0.39 11.24
CA VAL A 99 -15.46 -0.63 11.80
C VAL A 99 -15.80 -2.13 11.96
N ALA A 100 -14.86 -3.03 11.71
CA ALA A 100 -15.10 -4.47 11.76
C ALA A 100 -15.55 -4.95 13.15
N PRO A 101 -16.75 -5.51 13.31
CA PRO A 101 -17.25 -5.99 14.61
C PRO A 101 -16.70 -7.37 14.98
N THR A 102 -16.17 -8.12 14.02
CA THR A 102 -15.64 -9.48 14.25
C THR A 102 -14.29 -9.67 13.58
N LEU A 103 -13.47 -10.56 14.12
CA LEU A 103 -12.15 -10.90 13.56
C LEU A 103 -12.25 -11.39 12.11
N TRP A 104 -13.25 -12.20 11.78
CA TRP A 104 -13.43 -12.74 10.43
C TRP A 104 -13.75 -11.65 9.41
N LEU A 105 -14.56 -10.65 9.80
CA LEU A 105 -14.84 -9.52 8.92
C LEU A 105 -13.59 -8.65 8.75
N LEU A 106 -12.79 -8.48 9.79
CA LEU A 106 -11.50 -7.80 9.72
C LEU A 106 -10.54 -8.51 8.75
N ILE A 107 -10.45 -9.85 8.83
CA ILE A 107 -9.62 -10.65 7.91
C ILE A 107 -10.11 -10.50 6.46
N ALA A 108 -11.43 -10.56 6.22
CA ALA A 108 -11.99 -10.36 4.89
C ALA A 108 -11.73 -8.94 4.35
N ALA A 109 -11.89 -7.92 5.19
CA ALA A 109 -11.58 -6.53 4.83
C ALA A 109 -10.08 -6.35 4.52
N ARG A 110 -9.19 -7.03 5.25
CA ARG A 110 -7.74 -7.04 4.98
C ARG A 110 -7.40 -7.70 3.64
N ALA A 111 -8.08 -8.80 3.30
CA ALA A 111 -7.92 -9.39 1.97
C ALA A 111 -8.36 -8.43 0.86
N ALA A 112 -9.50 -7.76 1.01
CA ALA A 112 -9.97 -6.74 0.06
C ALA A 112 -9.01 -5.54 -0.01
N GLN A 113 -8.45 -5.10 1.11
CA GLN A 113 -7.44 -4.05 1.18
C GLN A 113 -6.15 -4.48 0.46
N GLY A 114 -5.73 -5.75 0.62
CA GLY A 114 -4.60 -6.33 -0.09
C GLY A 114 -4.79 -6.34 -1.61
N LEU A 115 -6.01 -6.56 -2.10
CA LEU A 115 -6.34 -6.44 -3.52
C LEU A 115 -6.14 -5.01 -4.03
N GLY A 116 -6.64 -4.01 -3.31
CA GLY A 116 -6.40 -2.61 -3.62
C GLY A 116 -4.91 -2.25 -3.63
N ALA A 117 -4.16 -2.71 -2.63
CA ALA A 117 -2.72 -2.51 -2.53
C ALA A 117 -1.95 -3.14 -3.70
N ALA A 118 -2.29 -4.38 -4.10
CA ALA A 118 -1.70 -5.07 -5.24
C ALA A 118 -1.88 -4.26 -6.54
N ILE A 119 -3.08 -3.71 -6.76
CA ILE A 119 -3.38 -2.86 -7.90
C ILE A 119 -2.51 -1.59 -7.87
N MET A 120 -2.45 -0.91 -6.73
CA MET A 120 -1.66 0.30 -6.56
C MET A 120 -0.17 0.04 -6.80
N MET A 121 0.38 -1.02 -6.22
CA MET A 121 1.81 -1.37 -6.36
C MET A 121 2.19 -1.74 -7.78
N ALA A 122 1.43 -2.65 -8.42
CA ALA A 122 1.70 -3.11 -9.79
C ALA A 122 1.65 -1.93 -10.79
N LEU A 123 0.61 -1.11 -10.69
CA LEU A 123 0.44 0.00 -11.62
C LEU A 123 1.40 1.17 -11.35
N THR A 124 1.82 1.38 -10.10
CA THR A 124 2.87 2.34 -9.77
C THR A 124 4.16 2.03 -10.52
N MET A 125 4.60 0.77 -10.51
CA MET A 125 5.80 0.34 -11.24
C MET A 125 5.63 0.52 -12.75
N ALA A 126 4.46 0.17 -13.29
CA ALA A 126 4.16 0.32 -14.71
C ALA A 126 4.15 1.79 -15.14
N PHE A 127 3.54 2.68 -14.37
CA PHE A 127 3.51 4.12 -14.65
C PHE A 127 4.90 4.75 -14.66
N VAL A 128 5.76 4.39 -13.72
CA VAL A 128 7.14 4.89 -13.70
C VAL A 128 7.89 4.46 -14.96
N GLY A 129 7.75 3.20 -15.37
CA GLY A 129 8.40 2.68 -16.57
C GLY A 129 7.98 3.37 -17.87
N GLU A 130 6.76 3.91 -17.93
CA GLU A 130 6.21 4.58 -19.12
C GLU A 130 6.41 6.09 -19.12
N THR A 131 6.28 6.72 -17.95
CA THR A 131 6.19 8.19 -17.88
C THR A 131 7.52 8.85 -17.59
N VAL A 132 8.44 8.12 -16.92
CA VAL A 132 9.74 8.66 -16.53
C VAL A 132 10.78 8.35 -17.60
N PRO A 133 11.61 9.34 -18.01
CA PRO A 133 12.73 9.11 -18.91
C PRO A 133 13.62 7.97 -18.41
N LYS A 134 14.10 7.12 -19.32
CA LYS A 134 14.91 5.92 -18.98
C LYS A 134 16.11 6.23 -18.10
N SER A 135 16.73 7.39 -18.28
CA SER A 135 17.85 7.86 -17.44
C SER A 135 17.48 8.17 -15.99
N GLN A 136 16.21 8.37 -15.69
CA GLN A 136 15.70 8.76 -14.37
C GLN A 136 14.83 7.68 -13.70
N VAL A 137 14.55 6.56 -14.40
CA VAL A 137 13.75 5.45 -13.84
C VAL A 137 14.37 4.94 -12.54
N GLY A 138 15.68 4.78 -12.48
CA GLY A 138 16.37 4.33 -11.25
C GLY A 138 16.15 5.28 -10.07
N SER A 139 16.22 6.60 -10.28
CA SER A 139 15.95 7.59 -9.25
C SER A 139 14.48 7.57 -8.81
N ALA A 140 13.55 7.45 -9.75
CA ALA A 140 12.13 7.34 -9.44
C ALA A 140 11.81 6.09 -8.63
N MET A 141 12.37 4.93 -9.01
CA MET A 141 12.23 3.68 -8.24
C MET A 141 12.86 3.78 -6.85
N GLY A 142 14.02 4.45 -6.73
CA GLY A 142 14.64 4.75 -5.45
C GLY A 142 13.74 5.60 -4.55
N LEU A 143 13.09 6.63 -5.11
CA LEU A 143 12.12 7.44 -4.38
C LEU A 143 10.94 6.60 -3.85
N LEU A 144 10.36 5.77 -4.69
CA LEU A 144 9.24 4.88 -4.30
C LEU A 144 9.68 3.89 -3.21
N GLY A 145 10.86 3.29 -3.35
CA GLY A 145 11.44 2.41 -2.35
C GLY A 145 11.69 3.12 -1.01
N THR A 146 12.19 4.35 -1.05
CA THR A 146 12.36 5.18 0.14
C THR A 146 11.03 5.48 0.82
N MET A 147 9.99 5.83 0.07
CA MET A 147 8.65 6.06 0.63
C MET A 147 8.07 4.80 1.27
N SER A 148 8.28 3.63 0.64
CA SER A 148 7.90 2.35 1.23
C SER A 148 8.66 2.05 2.53
N ALA A 149 9.97 2.29 2.57
CA ALA A 149 10.78 2.12 3.77
C ALA A 149 10.36 3.05 4.91
N ILE A 150 10.09 4.33 4.60
CA ILE A 150 9.56 5.30 5.55
C ILE A 150 8.22 4.83 6.11
N GLY A 151 7.30 4.37 5.26
CA GLY A 151 6.01 3.85 5.70
C GLY A 151 6.14 2.65 6.63
N THR A 152 7.05 1.74 6.31
CA THR A 152 7.35 0.57 7.15
C THR A 152 7.95 0.96 8.49
N ALA A 153 8.87 1.93 8.52
CA ALA A 153 9.51 2.40 9.73
C ALA A 153 8.59 3.23 10.63
N LEU A 154 7.73 4.05 10.04
CA LEU A 154 6.76 4.88 10.78
C LEU A 154 5.58 4.07 11.33
N GLY A 155 5.23 2.95 10.70
CA GLY A 155 4.07 2.16 11.10
C GLY A 155 4.05 1.75 12.57
N PRO A 156 5.13 1.18 13.14
CA PRO A 156 5.17 0.81 14.54
C PRO A 156 4.98 1.99 15.49
N SER A 157 5.64 3.11 15.21
CA SER A 157 5.56 4.32 16.04
C SER A 157 4.17 4.94 15.99
N LEU A 158 3.62 5.11 14.78
CA LEU A 158 2.27 5.64 14.59
C LEU A 158 1.20 4.68 15.12
N GLY A 159 1.34 3.38 14.85
CA GLY A 159 0.41 2.36 15.33
C GLY A 159 0.40 2.27 16.85
N GLY A 160 1.58 2.26 17.48
CA GLY A 160 1.71 2.23 18.93
C GLY A 160 1.10 3.48 19.58
N MET A 161 1.37 4.67 19.05
CA MET A 161 0.81 5.93 19.52
C MET A 161 -0.72 5.96 19.38
N LEU A 162 -1.26 5.56 18.23
CA LEU A 162 -2.69 5.51 17.99
C LEU A 162 -3.40 4.54 18.94
N ILE A 163 -2.82 3.37 19.20
CA ILE A 163 -3.38 2.37 20.11
C ILE A 163 -3.33 2.84 21.56
N SER A 164 -2.31 3.62 21.96
CA SER A 164 -2.19 4.13 23.33
C SER A 164 -3.17 5.26 23.65
N GLU A 165 -3.47 6.12 22.66
CA GLU A 165 -4.34 7.29 22.84
C GLU A 165 -5.80 7.03 22.45
N PHE A 166 -5.99 6.18 21.48
CA PHE A 166 -7.30 5.78 20.97
C PHE A 166 -7.44 4.26 21.10
N SER A 167 -8.66 3.74 21.14
CA SER A 167 -8.85 2.28 21.05
C SER A 167 -8.29 1.76 19.71
N TRP A 168 -8.15 0.44 19.57
CA TRP A 168 -7.64 -0.19 18.34
C TRP A 168 -8.46 0.15 17.06
N ARG A 169 -9.63 0.74 17.21
CA ARG A 169 -10.54 1.21 16.14
C ARG A 169 -10.18 2.61 15.68
#